data_f12d96a17a2d16ee67f25caecd0c914f
#
_entry.id   f12d96a17a2d16ee67f25caecd0c914f
#
_cell.length_a   1.000
_cell.length_b   1.000
_cell.length_c   1.000
_cell.angle_alpha   90.00
_cell.angle_beta   90.00
_cell.angle_gamma   90.00
#
_symmetry.space_group_name_H-M   'P 1'
#
loop_
_entity.id
_entity.type
_entity.pdbx_description
1 polymer ?
#
loop_
_entity_poly.entity_id
_entity_poly.type
_entity_poly.pdbx_seq_one_letter_code
_entity_poly.pdbx_strand_id
1 'polypeptide(L)'
;MAKSIKGTQTEKNLLTSFAGESQARMRYTYFASVAKKEGYEQISAIFTETADQEKEHAKRMFKFLEGGMVEITASYPAGVIGTTLENLRAAAAGEHEEWSLDYPHFADVAEQEGFPMIAAMYRNISIAEKGHEERYLAFLNN
;
A
#
# COMPACT_ATOMS: atom_id res chain seq x y z
N MET A 1 -2.23 -12.35 -27.97
CA MET A 1 -1.00 -12.25 -27.16
C MET A 1 -1.17 -11.15 -26.11
N ALA A 2 -0.66 -11.43 -24.95
CA ALA A 2 -0.66 -10.41 -23.90
C ALA A 2 0.30 -9.27 -24.28
N LYS A 3 -0.14 -8.06 -24.09
CA LYS A 3 0.66 -6.87 -24.33
C LYS A 3 1.72 -6.75 -23.22
N SER A 4 2.94 -6.40 -23.60
CA SER A 4 4.02 -6.18 -22.62
C SER A 4 3.91 -4.83 -21.95
N ILE A 5 4.22 -4.78 -20.66
CA ILE A 5 4.28 -3.52 -19.90
C ILE A 5 5.63 -2.82 -20.04
N LYS A 6 6.62 -3.47 -20.67
CA LYS A 6 7.97 -2.90 -20.76
C LYS A 6 7.96 -1.52 -21.39
N GLY A 7 8.60 -0.56 -20.70
CA GLY A 7 8.72 0.81 -21.14
C GLY A 7 7.48 1.69 -20.93
N THR A 8 6.41 1.15 -20.36
CA THR A 8 5.17 1.91 -20.15
C THR A 8 5.17 2.63 -18.82
N GLN A 9 4.27 3.60 -18.67
CA GLN A 9 4.06 4.26 -17.39
C GLN A 9 3.49 3.26 -16.37
N THR A 10 2.67 2.30 -16.82
CA THR A 10 2.11 1.26 -15.95
C THR A 10 3.22 0.43 -15.30
N GLU A 11 4.29 0.10 -16.04
CA GLU A 11 5.44 -0.59 -15.45
C GLU A 11 6.02 0.21 -14.29
N LYS A 12 6.25 1.50 -14.49
CA LYS A 12 6.80 2.38 -13.45
C LYS A 12 5.84 2.51 -12.27
N ASN A 13 4.55 2.64 -12.54
CA ASN A 13 3.53 2.72 -11.49
C ASN A 13 3.48 1.43 -10.66
N LEU A 14 3.59 0.27 -11.31
CA LEU A 14 3.62 -1.01 -10.60
C LEU A 14 4.82 -1.11 -9.67
N LEU A 15 6.00 -0.71 -10.15
CA LEU A 15 7.20 -0.74 -9.30
C LEU A 15 7.10 0.25 -8.15
N THR A 16 6.54 1.45 -8.42
CA THR A 16 6.32 2.47 -7.39
C THR A 16 5.36 1.98 -6.31
N SER A 17 4.25 1.36 -6.71
CA SER A 17 3.28 0.85 -5.75
C SER A 17 3.80 -0.40 -5.03
N PHE A 18 4.58 -1.25 -5.70
CA PHE A 18 5.25 -2.37 -5.04
C PHE A 18 6.18 -1.87 -3.92
N ALA A 19 6.99 -0.85 -4.21
CA ALA A 19 7.86 -0.25 -3.21
C ALA A 19 7.04 0.37 -2.07
N GLY A 20 5.93 1.02 -2.41
CA GLY A 20 5.01 1.61 -1.44
C GLY A 20 4.43 0.57 -0.49
N GLU A 21 3.92 -0.55 -1.03
CA GLU A 21 3.37 -1.65 -0.23
C GLU A 21 4.46 -2.28 0.64
N SER A 22 5.66 -2.43 0.08
CA SER A 22 6.77 -3.06 0.79
C SER A 22 7.22 -2.24 1.99
N GLN A 23 7.36 -0.92 1.85
CA GLN A 23 7.73 -0.07 2.98
C GLN A 23 6.59 0.02 4.00
N ALA A 24 5.32 0.02 3.56
CA ALA A 24 4.17 0.02 4.46
C ALA A 24 4.17 -1.28 5.29
N ARG A 25 4.44 -2.42 4.68
CA ARG A 25 4.57 -3.71 5.36
C ARG A 25 5.57 -3.61 6.52
N MET A 26 6.73 -3.01 6.27
CA MET A 26 7.76 -2.87 7.28
C MET A 26 7.33 -1.90 8.39
N ARG A 27 6.78 -0.75 8.00
CA ARG A 27 6.32 0.25 8.97
C ARG A 27 5.24 -0.31 9.89
N TYR A 28 4.26 -1.00 9.34
CA TYR A 28 3.17 -1.60 10.13
C TYR A 28 3.70 -2.68 11.08
N THR A 29 4.70 -3.44 10.67
CA THR A 29 5.36 -4.40 11.56
C THR A 29 6.00 -3.69 12.76
N TYR A 30 6.66 -2.56 12.53
CA TYR A 30 7.24 -1.75 13.61
C TYR A 30 6.14 -1.15 14.49
N PHE A 31 5.06 -0.66 13.89
CA PHE A 31 3.94 -0.07 14.62
C PHE A 31 3.23 -1.12 15.49
N ALA A 32 3.12 -2.35 15.02
CA ALA A 32 2.58 -3.46 15.82
C ALA A 32 3.41 -3.69 17.07
N SER A 33 4.74 -3.64 16.94
CA SER A 33 5.66 -3.82 18.06
C SER A 33 5.47 -2.72 19.12
N VAL A 34 5.34 -1.48 18.69
CA VAL A 34 5.10 -0.35 19.61
C VAL A 34 3.77 -0.51 20.32
N ALA A 35 2.71 -0.84 19.58
CA ALA A 35 1.38 -1.02 20.17
C ALA A 35 1.40 -2.09 21.24
N LYS A 36 2.09 -3.21 21.00
CA LYS A 36 2.21 -4.29 21.97
C LYS A 36 2.91 -3.82 23.23
N LYS A 37 4.02 -3.09 23.08
CA LYS A 37 4.79 -2.57 24.23
C LYS A 37 3.97 -1.57 25.05
N GLU A 38 3.10 -0.81 24.38
CA GLU A 38 2.25 0.17 25.05
C GLU A 38 0.96 -0.45 25.62
N GLY A 39 0.78 -1.75 25.45
CA GLY A 39 -0.37 -2.48 26.02
C GLY A 39 -1.62 -2.50 25.15
N TYR A 40 -1.51 -2.11 23.88
CA TYR A 40 -2.63 -2.09 22.93
C TYR A 40 -2.62 -3.38 22.09
N GLU A 41 -3.01 -4.50 22.71
CA GLU A 41 -2.93 -5.82 22.05
C GLU A 41 -3.79 -5.90 20.79
N GLN A 42 -4.98 -5.33 20.81
CA GLN A 42 -5.88 -5.36 19.65
C GLN A 42 -5.32 -4.53 18.49
N ILE A 43 -4.77 -3.36 18.78
CA ILE A 43 -4.17 -2.51 17.76
C ILE A 43 -2.93 -3.17 17.18
N SER A 44 -2.12 -3.82 18.03
CA SER A 44 -0.96 -4.59 17.58
C SER A 44 -1.37 -5.69 16.60
N ALA A 45 -2.44 -6.43 16.92
CA ALA A 45 -2.96 -7.48 16.06
C ALA A 45 -3.43 -6.92 14.70
N ILE A 46 -4.09 -5.78 14.69
CA ILE A 46 -4.55 -5.13 13.46
C ILE A 46 -3.37 -4.69 12.59
N PHE A 47 -2.33 -4.10 13.17
CA PHE A 47 -1.14 -3.72 12.41
C PHE A 47 -0.45 -4.95 11.82
N THR A 48 -0.36 -6.05 12.57
CA THR A 48 0.21 -7.30 12.06
C THR A 48 -0.60 -7.83 10.88
N GLU A 49 -1.91 -7.83 11.00
CA GLU A 49 -2.81 -8.29 9.94
C GLU A 49 -2.68 -7.43 8.69
N THR A 50 -2.70 -6.10 8.84
CA THR A 50 -2.58 -5.21 7.70
C THR A 50 -1.18 -5.27 7.08
N ALA A 51 -0.14 -5.48 7.89
CA ALA A 51 1.21 -5.70 7.38
C ALA A 51 1.26 -6.93 6.46
N ASP A 52 0.59 -8.02 6.86
CA ASP A 52 0.53 -9.24 6.04
C ASP A 52 -0.27 -9.01 4.76
N GLN A 53 -1.33 -8.21 4.81
CA GLN A 53 -2.11 -7.84 3.62
C GLN A 53 -1.30 -6.98 2.67
N GLU A 54 -0.50 -6.04 3.18
CA GLU A 54 0.39 -5.22 2.34
C GLU A 54 1.41 -6.09 1.61
N LYS A 55 1.93 -7.13 2.27
CA LYS A 55 2.82 -8.10 1.64
C LYS A 55 2.14 -8.80 0.46
N GLU A 56 0.88 -9.19 0.61
CA GLU A 56 0.12 -9.85 -0.46
C GLU A 56 -0.19 -8.87 -1.60
N HIS A 57 -0.50 -7.62 -1.30
CA HIS A 57 -0.68 -6.59 -2.31
C HIS A 57 0.59 -6.37 -3.11
N ALA A 58 1.73 -6.27 -2.43
CA ALA A 58 3.04 -6.13 -3.06
C ALA A 58 3.29 -7.28 -4.04
N LYS A 59 2.97 -8.50 -3.63
CA LYS A 59 3.13 -9.69 -4.48
C LYS A 59 2.26 -9.61 -5.73
N ARG A 60 1.02 -9.15 -5.60
CA ARG A 60 0.13 -8.99 -6.76
C ARG A 60 0.72 -8.02 -7.79
N MET A 61 1.28 -6.92 -7.33
CA MET A 61 1.91 -5.92 -8.20
C MET A 61 3.17 -6.50 -8.85
N PHE A 62 3.99 -7.16 -8.06
CA PHE A 62 5.25 -7.72 -8.51
C PHE A 62 5.05 -8.79 -9.60
N LYS A 63 3.97 -9.55 -9.52
CA LYS A 63 3.67 -10.61 -10.49
C LYS A 63 3.43 -10.08 -11.91
N PHE A 64 3.02 -8.83 -12.05
CA PHE A 64 2.84 -8.23 -13.36
C PHE A 64 4.14 -7.72 -13.98
N LEU A 65 5.20 -7.56 -13.18
CA LEU A 65 6.48 -7.06 -13.65
C LEU A 65 7.23 -8.14 -14.45
N GLU A 66 7.96 -7.71 -15.46
CA GLU A 66 8.57 -8.61 -16.44
C GLU A 66 10.09 -8.70 -16.31
N GLY A 67 10.64 -8.20 -15.22
CA GLY A 67 12.08 -8.31 -14.94
C GLY A 67 12.87 -7.10 -15.41
N GLY A 68 14.17 -7.22 -15.24
CA GLY A 68 15.11 -6.13 -15.53
C GLY A 68 15.20 -5.13 -14.40
N MET A 69 15.94 -4.06 -14.64
CA MET A 69 16.09 -2.94 -13.70
C MET A 69 15.32 -1.76 -14.26
N VAL A 70 14.43 -1.20 -13.45
CA VAL A 70 13.58 -0.07 -13.85
C VAL A 70 13.77 1.05 -12.85
N GLU A 71 14.14 2.23 -13.35
CA GLU A 71 14.30 3.42 -12.51
C GLU A 71 12.95 4.08 -12.26
N ILE A 72 12.69 4.41 -10.99
CA ILE A 72 11.50 5.17 -10.59
C ILE A 72 11.91 6.37 -9.75
N THR A 73 11.07 7.39 -9.75
CA THR A 73 11.17 8.51 -8.82
C THR A 73 9.89 8.54 -8.00
N ALA A 74 10.03 8.45 -6.68
CA ALA A 74 8.87 8.40 -5.80
C ALA A 74 9.24 8.95 -4.42
N SER A 75 8.22 9.31 -3.65
CA SER A 75 8.38 9.79 -2.28
C SER A 75 7.62 8.88 -1.34
N TYR A 76 8.27 8.51 -0.24
CA TYR A 76 7.67 7.66 0.79
C TYR A 76 7.91 8.27 2.17
N PRO A 77 7.13 7.89 3.18
CA PRO A 77 7.35 8.39 4.54
C PRO A 77 8.76 8.09 5.03
N ALA A 78 9.45 9.12 5.48
CA ALA A 78 10.85 9.05 5.95
C ALA A 78 10.90 8.97 7.48
N GLY A 79 10.21 8.01 8.10
CA GLY A 79 9.97 7.92 9.54
C GLY A 79 8.60 8.52 9.84
N VAL A 80 8.22 8.57 11.11
CA VAL A 80 8.96 8.09 12.29
C VAL A 80 8.22 6.89 12.90
N ILE A 81 8.86 6.21 13.85
CA ILE A 81 8.17 5.27 14.73
C ILE A 81 7.82 6.05 15.99
N GLY A 82 6.55 6.41 16.13
CA GLY A 82 6.07 7.22 17.24
C GLY A 82 5.28 6.40 18.25
N THR A 83 4.39 7.08 18.96
CA THR A 83 3.43 6.41 19.85
C THR A 83 2.39 5.67 19.03
N THR A 84 1.62 4.79 19.65
CA THR A 84 0.57 4.04 18.97
C THR A 84 -0.42 4.99 18.27
N LEU A 85 -0.85 6.07 18.94
CA LEU A 85 -1.78 7.02 18.32
C LEU A 85 -1.17 7.76 17.15
N GLU A 86 0.08 8.17 17.27
CA GLU A 86 0.81 8.81 16.17
C GLU A 86 0.95 7.85 14.98
N ASN A 87 1.28 6.59 15.26
CA ASN A 87 1.43 5.57 14.22
C ASN A 87 0.11 5.28 13.51
N LEU A 88 -1.00 5.25 14.27
CA LEU A 88 -2.33 5.08 13.68
C LEU A 88 -2.69 6.23 12.73
N ARG A 89 -2.38 7.47 13.12
CA ARG A 89 -2.64 8.64 12.28
C ARG A 89 -1.83 8.59 11.00
N ALA A 90 -0.55 8.22 11.11
CA ALA A 90 0.33 8.12 9.93
C ALA A 90 -0.16 7.01 8.99
N ALA A 91 -0.55 5.86 9.54
CA ALA A 91 -1.06 4.74 8.76
C ALA A 91 -2.37 5.11 8.05
N ALA A 92 -3.31 5.73 8.76
CA ALA A 92 -4.58 6.16 8.19
C ALA A 92 -4.38 7.16 7.04
N ALA A 93 -3.47 8.12 7.21
CA ALA A 93 -3.18 9.12 6.18
C ALA A 93 -2.59 8.48 4.93
N GLY A 94 -1.69 7.52 5.08
CA GLY A 94 -1.10 6.79 3.95
C GLY A 94 -2.13 5.99 3.17
N GLU A 95 -2.99 5.26 3.87
CA GLU A 95 -4.07 4.50 3.24
C GLU A 95 -5.02 5.42 2.48
N HIS A 96 -5.36 6.57 3.08
CA HIS A 96 -6.26 7.54 2.46
C HIS A 96 -5.69 8.05 1.13
N GLU A 97 -4.42 8.41 1.09
CA GLU A 97 -3.77 8.87 -0.12
C GLU A 97 -3.79 7.79 -1.21
N GLU A 98 -3.52 6.54 -0.83
CA GLU A 98 -3.47 5.44 -1.78
C GLU A 98 -4.84 5.15 -2.41
N TRP A 99 -5.90 4.99 -1.61
CA TRP A 99 -7.19 4.61 -2.17
C TRP A 99 -7.94 5.78 -2.82
N SER A 100 -7.67 7.01 -2.38
CA SER A 100 -8.39 8.18 -2.90
C SER A 100 -7.69 8.84 -4.10
N LEU A 101 -6.38 8.73 -4.21
CA LEU A 101 -5.60 9.41 -5.24
C LEU A 101 -4.73 8.44 -6.07
N ASP A 102 -3.79 7.75 -5.43
CA ASP A 102 -2.73 7.04 -6.14
C ASP A 102 -3.26 5.87 -6.96
N TYR A 103 -3.98 4.95 -6.33
CA TYR A 103 -4.41 3.72 -6.99
C TYR A 103 -5.51 3.94 -8.02
N PRO A 104 -6.50 4.82 -7.79
CA PRO A 104 -7.42 5.18 -8.86
C PRO A 104 -6.71 5.77 -10.07
N HIS A 105 -5.71 6.62 -9.87
CA HIS A 105 -4.91 7.18 -10.96
C HIS A 105 -4.13 6.09 -11.69
N PHE A 106 -3.48 5.20 -10.96
CA PHE A 106 -2.73 4.08 -11.56
C PHE A 106 -3.65 3.14 -12.34
N ALA A 107 -4.88 2.93 -11.84
CA ALA A 107 -5.87 2.15 -12.55
C ALA A 107 -6.25 2.80 -13.88
N ASP A 108 -6.50 4.11 -13.87
CA ASP A 108 -6.85 4.85 -15.08
C ASP A 108 -5.73 4.80 -16.12
N VAL A 109 -4.48 4.98 -15.70
CA VAL A 109 -3.32 4.91 -16.58
C VAL A 109 -3.20 3.49 -17.18
N ALA A 110 -3.36 2.47 -16.35
CA ALA A 110 -3.30 1.07 -16.81
C ALA A 110 -4.37 0.80 -17.88
N GLU A 111 -5.58 1.32 -17.65
CA GLU A 111 -6.68 1.15 -18.60
C GLU A 111 -6.38 1.88 -19.92
N GLN A 112 -5.89 3.11 -19.86
CA GLN A 112 -5.52 3.90 -21.04
C GLN A 112 -4.39 3.23 -21.83
N GLU A 113 -3.47 2.58 -21.15
CA GLU A 113 -2.35 1.88 -21.79
C GLU A 113 -2.72 0.46 -22.26
N GLY A 114 -3.94 0.02 -22.01
CA GLY A 114 -4.43 -1.26 -22.50
C GLY A 114 -4.18 -2.45 -21.58
N PHE A 115 -4.13 -2.22 -20.27
CA PHE A 115 -3.91 -3.27 -19.27
C PHE A 115 -5.11 -3.37 -18.33
N PRO A 116 -6.25 -3.90 -18.79
CA PRO A 116 -7.47 -3.92 -17.99
C PRO A 116 -7.37 -4.78 -16.73
N MET A 117 -6.57 -5.84 -16.73
CA MET A 117 -6.38 -6.68 -15.54
C MET A 117 -5.61 -5.94 -14.45
N ILE A 118 -4.63 -5.14 -14.83
CA ILE A 118 -3.86 -4.33 -13.88
C ILE A 118 -4.77 -3.24 -13.30
N ALA A 119 -5.58 -2.60 -14.16
CA ALA A 119 -6.55 -1.61 -13.70
C ALA A 119 -7.52 -2.21 -12.68
N ALA A 120 -8.03 -3.41 -12.95
CA ALA A 120 -8.94 -4.11 -12.03
C ALA A 120 -8.25 -4.42 -10.69
N MET A 121 -6.99 -4.84 -10.73
CA MET A 121 -6.20 -5.09 -9.52
C MET A 121 -6.13 -3.84 -8.66
N TYR A 122 -5.78 -2.68 -9.23
CA TYR A 122 -5.70 -1.43 -8.48
C TYR A 122 -7.04 -1.03 -7.87
N ARG A 123 -8.14 -1.19 -8.61
CA ARG A 123 -9.48 -0.86 -8.11
C ARG A 123 -9.87 -1.75 -6.94
N ASN A 124 -9.55 -3.04 -7.01
CA ASN A 124 -9.82 -3.98 -5.92
C ASN A 124 -8.99 -3.67 -4.68
N ILE A 125 -7.70 -3.39 -4.86
CA ILE A 125 -6.82 -3.04 -3.75
C ILE A 125 -7.26 -1.72 -3.09
N SER A 126 -7.74 -0.76 -3.88
CA SER A 126 -8.27 0.50 -3.33
C SER A 126 -9.40 0.27 -2.33
N ILE A 127 -10.25 -0.72 -2.57
CA ILE A 127 -11.33 -1.07 -1.63
C ILE A 127 -10.75 -1.58 -0.31
N ALA A 128 -9.72 -2.43 -0.38
CA ALA A 128 -9.05 -2.94 0.81
C ALA A 128 -8.35 -1.82 1.60
N GLU A 129 -7.68 -0.90 0.88
CA GLU A 129 -6.99 0.23 1.50
C GLU A 129 -7.96 1.16 2.22
N LYS A 130 -9.13 1.41 1.64
CA LYS A 130 -10.18 2.19 2.29
C LYS A 130 -10.64 1.51 3.58
N GLY A 131 -10.79 0.20 3.56
CA GLY A 131 -11.14 -0.57 4.76
C GLY A 131 -10.06 -0.46 5.84
N HIS A 132 -8.79 -0.48 5.46
CA HIS A 132 -7.68 -0.29 6.41
C HIS A 132 -7.78 1.07 7.10
N GLU A 133 -8.01 2.12 6.32
CA GLU A 133 -8.17 3.47 6.88
C GLU A 133 -9.32 3.52 7.88
N GLU A 134 -10.46 2.97 7.51
CA GLU A 134 -11.64 2.95 8.38
C GLU A 134 -11.35 2.27 9.72
N ARG A 135 -10.61 1.16 9.70
CA ARG A 135 -10.22 0.45 10.92
C ARG A 135 -9.29 1.29 11.80
N TYR A 136 -8.29 1.95 11.20
CA TYR A 136 -7.37 2.81 11.95
C TYR A 136 -8.10 3.99 12.56
N LEU A 137 -9.00 4.61 11.80
CA LEU A 137 -9.79 5.75 12.30
C LEU A 137 -10.73 5.34 13.43
N ALA A 138 -11.28 4.12 13.38
CA ALA A 138 -12.13 3.61 14.45
C ALA A 138 -11.37 3.54 15.77
N PHE A 139 -10.11 3.13 15.76
CA PHE A 139 -9.27 3.12 16.96
C PHE A 139 -8.95 4.53 17.45
N LEU A 140 -8.72 5.46 16.52
CA LEU A 140 -8.41 6.85 16.88
C LEU A 140 -9.61 7.59 17.50
N ASN A 141 -10.82 7.20 17.13
CA ASN A 141 -12.04 7.86 17.55
C ASN A 141 -12.67 7.24 18.81
N ASN A 142 -12.02 6.24 19.37
CA ASN A 142 -12.48 5.60 20.62
C ASN A 142 -11.93 6.30 21.85
#